data_3d5b4ce71ee82867ae1d3b29f00b0d01
#
_entry.id   3d5b4ce71ee82867ae1d3b29f00b0d01
#
_cell.length_a   1.000
_cell.length_b   1.000
_cell.length_c   1.000
_cell.angle_alpha   90.00
_cell.angle_beta   90.00
_cell.angle_gamma   90.00
#
_symmetry.space_group_name_H-M   'P 1'
#
loop_
_entity.id
_entity.type
_entity.pdbx_description
1 polymer ?
#
loop_
_entity_poly.entity_id
_entity_poly.type
_entity_poly.pdbx_seq_one_letter_code
_entity_poly.pdbx_strand_id
1 'polypeptide(L)' 'MRQGCVSLGEVRCDGCHRIIPHSERYLIIEETEGVILRLCVACCLKKGYAGYKEEKKEKVLTFFIQ' A
#
# COMPACT_ATOMS: atom_id res chain seq x y z
N MET A 1 1.66 -5.04 -12.09
CA MET A 1 0.34 -5.25 -11.44
C MET A 1 0.39 -4.74 -10.02
N ARG A 2 -0.69 -4.15 -9.54
CA ARG A 2 -0.78 -3.63 -8.17
C ARG A 2 -1.94 -4.28 -7.46
N GLN A 3 -1.74 -4.63 -6.19
CA GLN A 3 -2.78 -5.27 -5.41
C GLN A 3 -2.75 -4.76 -3.97
N GLY A 4 -3.90 -4.32 -3.47
CA GLY A 4 -4.04 -3.91 -2.07
C GLY A 4 -4.23 -5.13 -1.19
N CYS A 5 -3.51 -5.17 -0.07
CA CYS A 5 -3.54 -6.30 0.86
C CYS A 5 -3.63 -5.80 2.29
N VAL A 6 -3.89 -6.74 3.20
CA VAL A 6 -3.90 -6.48 4.63
C VAL A 6 -2.74 -7.25 5.27
N SER A 7 -1.93 -6.56 6.08
CA SER A 7 -0.78 -7.16 6.73
C SER A 7 -1.20 -8.13 7.83
N LEU A 8 -0.48 -9.24 7.91
CA LEU A 8 -0.60 -10.19 9.01
C LEU A 8 0.48 -9.97 10.10
N GLY A 9 1.21 -8.85 10.01
CA GLY A 9 2.23 -8.50 10.98
C GLY A 9 3.64 -8.89 10.60
N GLU A 10 3.83 -9.49 9.44
CA GLU A 10 5.15 -10.00 8.99
C GLU A 10 5.67 -9.31 7.73
N VAL A 11 5.00 -8.25 7.29
CA VAL A 11 5.35 -7.56 6.06
C VAL A 11 6.25 -6.37 6.35
N ARG A 12 7.34 -6.27 5.59
CA ARG A 12 8.23 -5.10 5.68
C ARG A 12 8.00 -4.19 4.47
N CYS A 13 7.91 -2.89 4.74
CA CYS A 13 7.81 -1.89 3.68
C CYS A 13 9.15 -1.75 2.96
N ASP A 14 9.15 -1.84 1.65
CA ASP A 14 10.37 -1.66 0.85
C ASP A 14 10.75 -0.20 0.66
N GLY A 15 9.88 0.73 1.02
CA GLY A 15 10.16 2.16 0.94
C GLY A 15 10.83 2.73 2.18
N CYS A 16 10.26 2.49 3.35
CA CYS A 16 10.78 3.03 4.62
C CYS A 16 11.39 1.96 5.54
N HIS A 17 11.32 0.70 5.13
CA HIS A 17 11.90 -0.46 5.84
C HIS A 17 11.27 -0.76 7.20
N ARG A 18 10.13 -0.17 7.53
CA ARG A 18 9.45 -0.51 8.77
C ARG A 18 8.61 -1.77 8.60
N ILE A 19 8.35 -2.46 9.72
CA ILE A 19 7.41 -3.58 9.72
C ILE A 19 5.99 -3.00 9.69
N ILE A 20 5.17 -3.49 8.79
CA ILE A 20 3.77 -3.09 8.68
C ILE A 20 2.97 -3.88 9.71
N PRO A 21 2.35 -3.21 10.69
CA PRO A 21 1.63 -3.92 11.75
C PRO A 21 0.47 -4.76 11.24
N HIS A 22 0.07 -5.74 12.06
CA HIS A 22 -1.11 -6.56 11.77
C HIS A 22 -2.33 -5.68 11.52
N SER A 23 -3.12 -6.04 10.52
CA SER A 23 -4.34 -5.34 10.11
C SER A 23 -4.13 -4.01 9.37
N GLU A 24 -2.90 -3.53 9.24
CA GLU A 24 -2.65 -2.37 8.38
C GLU A 24 -2.69 -2.77 6.91
N ARG A 25 -3.14 -1.86 6.07
CA ARG A 25 -3.17 -2.08 4.63
C ARG A 25 -1.80 -1.79 4.03
N TYR A 26 -1.49 -2.48 2.96
CA TYR A 26 -0.29 -2.22 2.19
C TYR A 26 -0.54 -2.53 0.72
N LEU A 27 0.32 -2.01 -0.15
CA LEU A 27 0.21 -2.22 -1.58
C LEU A 27 1.34 -3.13 -2.06
N ILE A 28 0.99 -4.14 -2.84
CA ILE A 28 1.96 -4.96 -3.55
C ILE A 28 2.04 -4.45 -4.98
N ILE A 29 3.25 -4.14 -5.42
CA ILE A 29 3.51 -3.74 -6.79
C ILE A 29 4.38 -4.82 -7.42
N GLU A 30 3.86 -5.48 -8.44
CA GLU A 30 4.62 -6.45 -9.20
C GLU A 30 5.07 -5.78 -10.49
N GLU A 31 6.39 -5.59 -10.61
CA GLU A 31 6.99 -5.03 -11.80
C GLU A 31 7.46 -6.14 -12.72
N THR A 32 7.98 -5.75 -13.89
CA THR A 32 8.53 -6.71 -14.84
C THR A 32 9.69 -7.48 -14.21
N GLU A 33 9.92 -8.71 -14.68
CA GLU A 33 11.01 -9.58 -14.23
C GLU A 33 10.87 -10.15 -12.81
N GLY A 34 9.65 -10.20 -12.29
CA GLY A 34 9.39 -10.84 -11.02
C GLY A 34 9.78 -10.03 -9.80
N VAL A 35 10.08 -8.75 -9.97
CA VAL A 35 10.36 -7.86 -8.84
C VAL A 35 9.06 -7.49 -8.16
N ILE A 36 8.97 -7.76 -6.85
CA ILE A 36 7.80 -7.44 -6.05
C ILE A 36 8.17 -6.44 -4.97
N LEU A 37 7.44 -5.33 -4.91
CA LEU A 37 7.61 -4.31 -3.89
C LEU A 37 6.38 -4.27 -3.00
N ARG A 38 6.60 -4.11 -1.70
CA ARG A 38 5.52 -3.93 -0.72
C ARG A 38 5.69 -2.58 -0.07
N LEU A 39 4.68 -1.74 -0.16
CA LEU A 39 4.73 -0.38 0.36
C LEU A 39 3.61 -0.16 1.37
N CYS A 40 3.96 0.43 2.52
CA CYS A 40 2.97 0.80 3.51
C CYS A 40 2.14 1.99 3.04
N VAL A 41 1.01 2.26 3.71
CA VAL A 41 0.12 3.36 3.34
C VAL A 41 0.86 4.68 3.26
N ALA A 42 1.72 4.99 4.23
CA ALA A 42 2.46 6.24 4.24
C ALA A 42 3.35 6.39 3.00
N CYS A 43 4.06 5.33 2.61
CA CYS A 43 4.88 5.36 1.41
C CYS A 43 4.03 5.46 0.14
N CYS A 44 2.88 4.79 0.11
CA CYS A 44 1.97 4.88 -1.02
C CYS A 44 1.44 6.31 -1.21
N LEU A 45 1.06 6.97 -0.12
CA LEU A 45 0.61 8.36 -0.17
C LEU A 45 1.72 9.29 -0.64
N LYS A 46 2.94 9.09 -0.12
CA LYS A 46 4.09 9.91 -0.48
C LYS A 46 4.49 9.76 -1.93
N LYS A 47 4.37 8.55 -2.48
CA LYS A 47 4.78 8.26 -3.86
C LYS A 47 3.64 8.42 -4.88
N GLY A 48 2.42 8.71 -4.43
CA GLY A 48 1.29 8.88 -5.32
C GLY A 48 0.60 7.59 -5.75
N TYR A 49 0.83 6.49 -5.05
CA TYR A 49 0.15 5.21 -5.34
C TYR A 49 -1.17 5.06 -4.60
N ALA A 50 -1.46 5.97 -3.69
CA ALA A 50 -2.70 5.97 -2.94
C ALA A 50 -3.14 7.40 -2.67
N GLY A 51 -4.41 7.56 -2.36
CA GLY A 51 -4.96 8.86 -1.98
C GLY A 51 -6.22 8.68 -1.17
N TYR A 52 -6.77 9.77 -0.72
CA TYR A 52 -8.04 9.75 -0.01
C TYR A 52 -9.16 10.17 -0.95
N LYS A 53 -10.24 9.40 -0.94
CA LYS A 53 -11.44 9.68 -1.71
C LYS A 53 -12.55 10.01 -0.74
N GLU A 54 -13.30 11.06 -1.01
CA GLU A 54 -14.41 11.44 -0.16
C GLU A 54 -15.68 10.68 -0.57
N GLU A 55 -16.20 9.89 0.36
CA GLU A 55 -17.45 9.17 0.18
C GLU A 55 -18.33 9.36 1.41
N LYS A 56 -19.59 9.74 1.22
CA LYS A 56 -20.58 9.91 2.30
C LYS A 56 -20.05 10.73 3.47
N LYS A 57 -19.32 11.82 3.17
CA LYS A 57 -18.71 12.72 4.13
C LYS A 57 -17.55 12.12 4.92
N GLU A 58 -17.04 10.98 4.49
CA GLU A 58 -15.85 10.36 5.09
C GLU A 58 -14.73 10.28 4.06
N LYS A 59 -13.50 10.35 4.55
CA LYS A 59 -12.33 10.16 3.69
C LYS A 59 -11.91 8.70 3.74
N VAL A 60 -11.94 8.05 2.60
CA VAL A 60 -11.58 6.65 2.46
C VAL A 60 -10.26 6.54 1.72
N LEU A 61 -9.32 5.76 2.30
CA LEU A 61 -8.06 5.49 1.64
C LEU A 61 -8.29 4.59 0.42
N THR A 62 -7.76 5.01 -0.71
CA THR A 62 -7.89 4.27 -1.96
C THR A 62 -6.52 4.07 -2.57
N PHE A 63 -6.18 2.83 -2.91
CA PHE A 63 -4.99 2.53 -3.71
C PHE A 63 -5.31 2.67 -5.18
N PHE A 64 -4.40 3.31 -5.92
CA PHE A 64 -4.55 3.46 -7.36
C PHE A 64 -4.03 2.19 -8.04
N ILE A 65 -4.94 1.31 -8.36
CA ILE A 65 -4.65 0.00 -8.96
C ILE A 65 -4.89 0.07 -10.46
N GLN A 66 -3.89 -0.31 -11.22
CA GLN A 66 -3.98 -0.39 -12.68
C GLN A 66 -3.70 -1.80 -13.17
#